data_fba752abc21349669a3e12893510c155
#
_entry.id   fba752abc21349669a3e12893510c155
#
_cell.length_a   1.000
_cell.length_b   1.000
_cell.length_c   1.000
_cell.angle_alpha   90.00
_cell.angle_beta   90.00
_cell.angle_gamma   90.00
#
_symmetry.space_group_name_H-M   'P 1'
#
loop_
_entity.id
_entity.type
_entity.pdbx_description
1 polymer ?
#
loop_
_entity_poly.entity_id
_entity_poly.type
_entity_poly.pdbx_seq_one_letter_code
_entity_poly.pdbx_strand_id
1 'polypeptide(L)'
;MSEYLSTIQKLAKPLEKRVTLATEEAAGFVLAEDVTATLPIPRFTNSAMDGFLVRTEDADATRRVIGDVPAGATALSVDSGEAVRIMTGAPTGDDEGLAVVPVEDTNLEPGPQELPRTVEVHRSPKAQANIRRKAEDVCVGDTVVRAGQRLDASAIAAIISVGVPTVTCYPRPVVGVISSGDELAAVDKLEEGQIPDSNGPMIGALARAEHCDVVRAHHSSDNPSDFLEILDDLASRCDLVVTTGGVSAGAFDVVKEATAGSIAFVKVAQQPGKPQGCGLWKGIPLVCLPGNPVSSWVSFHMYVREVIACLTNTPHELVKIPMSIDGPLDPIEERTRFFPVRVEGDRVVSKGAGSHRIGSLVGMNGLAIVPPGHTGHDALVMLL
;
A
#
# COMPACT_ATOMS: atom_id res chain seq x y z
N MET A 1 -27.47 -0.67 -0.51
CA MET A 1 -26.00 -0.72 -0.68
C MET A 1 -25.28 -0.72 0.68
N SER A 2 -25.54 0.23 1.56
CA SER A 2 -24.92 0.29 2.91
C SER A 2 -25.14 -0.96 3.76
N GLU A 3 -26.33 -1.54 3.72
CA GLU A 3 -26.64 -2.79 4.43
C GLU A 3 -25.81 -3.97 3.91
N TYR A 4 -25.67 -4.11 2.58
CA TYR A 4 -24.84 -5.16 1.99
C TYR A 4 -23.37 -4.98 2.33
N LEU A 5 -22.86 -3.74 2.30
CA LEU A 5 -21.50 -3.44 2.72
C LEU A 5 -21.26 -3.81 4.19
N SER A 6 -22.20 -3.45 5.07
CA SER A 6 -22.15 -3.85 6.50
C SER A 6 -22.17 -5.37 6.69
N THR A 7 -22.87 -6.11 5.83
CA THR A 7 -22.86 -7.57 5.85
C THR A 7 -21.49 -8.12 5.43
N ILE A 8 -20.95 -7.60 4.34
CA ILE A 8 -19.61 -7.96 3.84
C ILE A 8 -18.53 -7.77 4.91
N GLN A 9 -18.53 -6.61 5.59
CA GLN A 9 -17.53 -6.30 6.63
C GLN A 9 -17.60 -7.24 7.85
N LYS A 10 -18.75 -7.89 8.06
CA LYS A 10 -18.93 -8.86 9.16
C LYS A 10 -18.55 -10.29 8.80
N LEU A 11 -18.27 -10.59 7.52
CA LEU A 11 -17.94 -11.94 7.08
C LEU A 11 -16.53 -12.36 7.49
N ALA A 12 -15.59 -11.43 7.57
CA ALA A 12 -14.21 -11.71 7.88
C ALA A 12 -13.82 -11.17 9.27
N LYS A 13 -12.82 -11.81 9.84
CA LYS A 13 -12.09 -11.34 11.01
C LYS A 13 -10.60 -11.30 10.66
N PRO A 14 -9.81 -10.49 11.35
CA PRO A 14 -8.36 -10.49 11.16
C PRO A 14 -7.79 -11.91 11.29
N LEU A 15 -6.85 -12.25 10.40
CA LEU A 15 -6.13 -13.52 10.46
C LEU A 15 -5.42 -13.62 11.82
N GLU A 16 -5.60 -14.73 12.51
CA GLU A 16 -4.97 -14.95 13.82
C GLU A 16 -3.47 -15.29 13.67
N LYS A 17 -3.12 -15.93 12.57
CA LYS A 17 -1.73 -16.32 12.27
C LYS A 17 -0.86 -15.07 12.08
N ARG A 18 0.38 -15.15 12.57
CA ARG A 18 1.43 -14.14 12.39
C ARG A 18 2.62 -14.78 11.71
N VAL A 19 3.37 -13.97 10.99
CA VAL A 19 4.63 -14.35 10.36
C VAL A 19 5.72 -13.38 10.79
N THR A 20 6.89 -13.90 11.13
CA THR A 20 8.07 -13.06 11.36
C THR A 20 8.92 -13.07 10.09
N LEU A 21 9.23 -11.90 9.60
CA LEU A 21 9.97 -11.68 8.36
C LEU A 21 11.23 -10.87 8.63
N ALA A 22 12.27 -11.03 7.81
CA ALA A 22 13.32 -10.04 7.71
C ALA A 22 12.71 -8.70 7.29
N THR A 23 13.11 -7.60 7.92
CA THR A 23 12.51 -6.28 7.64
C THR A 23 12.60 -5.91 6.16
N GLU A 24 13.72 -6.23 5.48
CA GLU A 24 13.94 -5.96 4.06
C GLU A 24 12.97 -6.74 3.12
N GLU A 25 12.42 -7.85 3.58
CA GLU A 25 11.48 -8.70 2.83
C GLU A 25 10.00 -8.38 3.15
N ALA A 26 9.76 -7.49 4.12
CA ALA A 26 8.41 -7.23 4.64
C ALA A 26 7.60 -6.20 3.83
N ALA A 27 8.12 -5.70 2.71
CA ALA A 27 7.40 -4.74 1.87
C ALA A 27 6.04 -5.27 1.40
N GLY A 28 4.98 -4.46 1.57
CA GLY A 28 3.60 -4.82 1.23
C GLY A 28 2.87 -5.66 2.27
N PHE A 29 3.55 -6.17 3.31
CA PHE A 29 2.89 -6.81 4.45
C PHE A 29 2.29 -5.77 5.40
N VAL A 30 1.33 -6.19 6.21
CA VAL A 30 0.72 -5.37 7.27
C VAL A 30 1.33 -5.73 8.60
N LEU A 31 1.81 -4.73 9.32
CA LEU A 31 2.46 -4.89 10.61
C LEU A 31 1.45 -5.35 11.66
N ALA A 32 1.78 -6.40 12.42
CA ALA A 32 0.91 -6.95 13.46
C ALA A 32 1.15 -6.37 14.85
N GLU A 33 2.31 -5.76 15.07
CA GLU A 33 2.76 -5.19 16.33
C GLU A 33 3.48 -3.85 16.07
N ASP A 34 3.43 -2.92 17.02
CA ASP A 34 4.16 -1.66 16.92
C ASP A 34 5.68 -1.91 16.84
N VAL A 35 6.37 -1.17 15.99
CA VAL A 35 7.83 -1.16 15.93
C VAL A 35 8.36 0.00 16.74
N THR A 36 9.15 -0.30 17.77
CA THR A 36 9.83 0.67 18.60
C THR A 36 11.32 0.74 18.27
N ALA A 37 11.87 1.94 18.30
CA ALA A 37 13.27 2.19 18.02
C ALA A 37 14.18 1.53 19.05
N THR A 38 15.15 0.73 18.61
CA THR A 38 16.23 0.16 19.42
C THR A 38 17.52 0.95 19.33
N LEU A 39 17.65 1.76 18.25
CA LEU A 39 18.72 2.72 18.04
C LEU A 39 18.12 4.11 17.80
N PRO A 40 18.79 5.17 18.24
CA PRO A 40 18.36 6.53 17.97
C PRO A 40 18.74 6.97 16.56
N ILE A 41 18.05 7.99 16.04
CA ILE A 41 18.40 8.67 14.78
C ILE A 41 18.64 10.16 15.06
N PRO A 42 19.81 10.73 14.72
CA PRO A 42 21.06 10.03 14.38
C PRO A 42 21.58 9.16 15.52
N ARG A 43 22.35 8.13 15.17
CA ARG A 43 22.92 7.18 16.15
C ARG A 43 23.94 7.85 17.09
N PHE A 44 24.61 8.87 16.62
CA PHE A 44 25.60 9.68 17.34
C PHE A 44 25.58 11.13 16.80
N THR A 45 26.08 12.06 17.60
CA THR A 45 26.24 13.46 17.21
C THR A 45 27.22 13.56 16.05
N ASN A 46 26.82 14.22 14.93
CA ASN A 46 27.57 14.21 13.69
C ASN A 46 27.49 15.53 12.93
N SER A 47 28.43 15.70 11.98
CA SER A 47 28.44 16.87 11.11
C SER A 47 27.29 16.87 10.12
N ALA A 48 26.64 18.01 9.97
CA ALA A 48 25.64 18.26 8.93
C ALA A 48 26.24 18.65 7.58
N MET A 49 27.53 19.04 7.55
CA MET A 49 28.22 19.58 6.38
C MET A 49 29.67 19.09 6.30
N ASP A 50 30.25 19.19 5.13
CA ASP A 50 31.69 19.06 4.92
C ASP A 50 32.37 20.37 5.37
N GLY A 51 33.47 20.26 6.11
CA GLY A 51 34.12 21.43 6.63
C GLY A 51 35.15 21.12 7.72
N PHE A 52 35.19 21.99 8.74
CA PHE A 52 36.15 21.88 9.85
C PHE A 52 35.43 21.97 11.20
N LEU A 53 35.65 20.98 12.03
CA LEU A 53 35.22 20.94 13.41
C LEU A 53 36.17 21.81 14.24
N VAL A 54 35.66 22.81 14.93
CA VAL A 54 36.42 23.79 15.72
C VAL A 54 35.76 24.10 17.06
N ARG A 55 36.53 24.65 18.00
CA ARG A 55 35.95 25.25 19.21
C ARG A 55 35.41 26.64 18.91
N THR A 56 34.24 26.94 19.45
CA THR A 56 33.57 28.23 19.24
C THR A 56 34.10 29.36 20.11
N GLU A 57 34.81 29.04 21.21
CA GLU A 57 35.43 29.99 22.14
C GLU A 57 36.77 30.59 21.66
N ASP A 58 37.33 30.00 20.58
CA ASP A 58 38.60 30.46 20.04
C ASP A 58 38.46 31.84 19.36
N ALA A 59 39.31 32.76 19.73
CA ALA A 59 39.35 34.13 19.19
C ALA A 59 40.16 34.25 17.88
N ASP A 60 41.18 33.39 17.72
CA ASP A 60 42.03 33.42 16.51
C ASP A 60 41.29 32.88 15.27
N ALA A 61 41.50 33.53 14.14
CA ALA A 61 40.91 33.06 12.89
C ALA A 61 41.59 31.79 12.38
N THR A 62 42.90 31.64 12.59
CA THR A 62 43.73 30.52 12.09
C THR A 62 43.72 29.35 13.08
N ARG A 63 43.44 28.15 12.61
CA ARG A 63 43.45 26.89 13.37
C ARG A 63 44.47 25.92 12.82
N ARG A 64 45.14 25.18 13.68
CA ARG A 64 45.99 24.06 13.30
C ARG A 64 45.17 22.82 12.97
N VAL A 65 45.28 22.30 11.78
CA VAL A 65 44.54 21.06 11.40
C VAL A 65 45.29 19.86 11.95
N ILE A 66 44.62 19.08 12.81
CA ILE A 66 45.24 17.94 13.51
C ILE A 66 44.84 16.59 12.91
N GLY A 67 43.86 16.53 12.01
CA GLY A 67 43.40 15.28 11.42
C GLY A 67 42.22 15.42 10.50
N ASP A 68 41.76 14.29 10.04
CA ASP A 68 40.68 14.10 9.10
C ASP A 68 39.68 13.04 9.64
N VAL A 69 38.40 13.34 9.66
CA VAL A 69 37.34 12.43 10.16
C VAL A 69 36.31 12.20 9.04
N PRO A 70 36.53 11.19 8.22
CA PRO A 70 35.52 10.79 7.24
C PRO A 70 34.31 10.10 7.90
N ALA A 71 33.22 9.97 7.17
CA ALA A 71 32.07 9.18 7.61
C ALA A 71 32.50 7.73 7.93
N GLY A 72 32.01 7.20 9.06
CA GLY A 72 32.39 5.88 9.56
C GLY A 72 33.65 5.82 10.41
N ALA A 73 34.39 6.93 10.56
CA ALA A 73 35.53 7.02 11.46
C ALA A 73 35.09 7.28 12.92
N THR A 74 36.08 7.34 13.83
CA THR A 74 35.89 7.75 15.22
C THR A 74 36.10 9.25 15.35
N ALA A 75 35.33 9.92 16.21
CA ALA A 75 35.53 11.34 16.53
C ALA A 75 36.92 11.59 17.07
N LEU A 76 37.54 12.73 16.69
CA LEU A 76 38.76 13.25 17.27
C LEU A 76 38.43 14.38 18.26
N SER A 77 39.16 14.46 19.34
CA SER A 77 39.08 15.60 20.26
C SER A 77 39.71 16.82 19.60
N VAL A 78 39.09 17.99 19.81
CA VAL A 78 39.59 19.29 19.31
C VAL A 78 39.86 20.20 20.49
N ASP A 79 41.12 20.58 20.65
CA ASP A 79 41.53 21.56 21.68
C ASP A 79 41.50 22.99 21.12
N SER A 80 41.67 23.97 22.00
CA SER A 80 41.73 25.38 21.59
C SER A 80 42.85 25.62 20.56
N GLY A 81 42.54 26.37 19.49
CA GLY A 81 43.45 26.63 18.36
C GLY A 81 43.58 25.49 17.36
N GLU A 82 42.85 24.41 17.53
CA GLU A 82 42.86 23.26 16.64
C GLU A 82 41.61 23.19 15.76
N ALA A 83 41.71 22.45 14.68
CA ALA A 83 40.62 22.07 13.81
C ALA A 83 40.80 20.64 13.32
N VAL A 84 39.67 19.95 13.03
CA VAL A 84 39.64 18.65 12.35
C VAL A 84 38.84 18.81 11.10
N ARG A 85 39.39 18.41 9.96
CA ARG A 85 38.61 18.32 8.74
C ARG A 85 37.56 17.19 8.90
N ILE A 86 36.30 17.50 8.64
CA ILE A 86 35.21 16.60 8.90
C ILE A 86 34.25 16.53 7.70
N MET A 87 33.76 15.34 7.41
CA MET A 87 32.78 15.10 6.34
C MET A 87 31.37 14.99 6.89
N THR A 88 30.38 15.30 6.08
CA THR A 88 28.95 15.13 6.40
C THR A 88 28.69 13.72 6.95
N GLY A 89 27.99 13.62 8.06
CA GLY A 89 27.69 12.37 8.76
C GLY A 89 28.81 11.79 9.61
N ALA A 90 30.00 12.41 9.62
CA ALA A 90 31.10 12.00 10.48
C ALA A 90 30.87 12.45 11.94
N PRO A 91 31.30 11.62 12.93
CA PRO A 91 31.05 11.92 14.34
C PRO A 91 31.84 13.15 14.81
N THR A 92 31.18 14.05 15.51
CA THR A 92 31.79 15.28 16.11
C THR A 92 32.17 15.11 17.57
N GLY A 93 31.65 14.05 18.22
CA GLY A 93 31.60 14.00 19.69
C GLY A 93 30.47 14.85 20.28
N ASP A 94 30.30 14.77 21.60
CA ASP A 94 29.14 15.36 22.32
C ASP A 94 29.51 16.68 23.07
N ASP A 95 30.67 17.30 22.75
CA ASP A 95 31.10 18.56 23.38
C ASP A 95 30.26 19.73 22.82
N GLU A 96 29.54 20.42 23.71
CA GLU A 96 28.66 21.54 23.35
C GLU A 96 29.42 22.80 22.87
N GLY A 97 30.71 22.90 23.15
CA GLY A 97 31.58 24.00 22.70
C GLY A 97 32.04 23.89 21.25
N LEU A 98 31.67 22.83 20.55
CA LEU A 98 32.07 22.58 19.17
C LEU A 98 31.06 23.12 18.15
N ALA A 99 31.58 23.40 16.95
CA ALA A 99 30.80 23.72 15.78
C ALA A 99 31.53 23.23 14.51
N VAL A 100 30.78 22.99 13.45
CA VAL A 100 31.34 22.73 12.13
C VAL A 100 31.28 24.00 11.28
N VAL A 101 32.41 24.46 10.80
CA VAL A 101 32.53 25.55 9.84
C VAL A 101 32.54 24.95 8.44
N PRO A 102 31.58 25.29 7.57
CA PRO A 102 31.59 24.83 6.20
C PRO A 102 32.88 25.26 5.49
N VAL A 103 33.35 24.47 4.52
CA VAL A 103 34.57 24.77 3.77
C VAL A 103 34.49 26.13 3.08
N GLU A 104 33.28 26.54 2.65
CA GLU A 104 32.99 27.83 2.00
C GLU A 104 33.21 29.05 2.91
N ASP A 105 33.16 28.85 4.23
CA ASP A 105 33.44 29.88 5.23
C ASP A 105 34.92 29.87 5.70
N THR A 106 35.81 29.27 4.92
CA THR A 106 37.26 29.16 5.15
C THR A 106 38.05 29.70 3.98
N ASN A 107 39.38 29.76 4.13
CA ASN A 107 40.31 30.14 3.07
C ASN A 107 40.60 29.02 2.06
N LEU A 108 39.85 27.91 2.12
CA LEU A 108 40.04 26.71 1.27
C LEU A 108 38.92 26.61 0.25
N GLU A 109 39.24 26.01 -0.90
CA GLU A 109 38.25 25.71 -1.93
C GLU A 109 37.59 24.36 -1.67
N PRO A 110 36.28 24.20 -1.94
CA PRO A 110 35.59 22.90 -1.86
C PRO A 110 36.19 21.89 -2.85
N GLY A 111 36.30 20.63 -2.45
CA GLY A 111 36.73 19.53 -3.32
C GLY A 111 37.86 18.70 -2.76
N PRO A 112 38.31 17.68 -3.52
CA PRO A 112 39.38 16.80 -3.10
C PRO A 112 40.70 17.55 -3.03
N GLN A 113 41.30 17.58 -1.84
CA GLN A 113 42.61 18.19 -1.61
C GLN A 113 43.37 17.46 -0.50
N GLU A 114 44.66 17.63 -0.45
CA GLU A 114 45.51 17.15 0.65
C GLU A 114 45.02 17.79 1.98
N LEU A 115 45.28 17.10 3.08
CA LEU A 115 44.98 17.64 4.40
C LEU A 115 45.82 18.89 4.65
N PRO A 116 45.20 20.08 4.80
CA PRO A 116 45.97 21.30 5.03
C PRO A 116 46.57 21.29 6.44
N ARG A 117 47.67 22.00 6.63
CA ARG A 117 48.32 22.16 7.97
C ARG A 117 47.54 23.13 8.85
N THR A 118 46.91 24.13 8.25
CA THR A 118 46.13 25.15 8.90
C THR A 118 44.87 25.50 8.10
N VAL A 119 43.86 25.99 8.73
CA VAL A 119 42.65 26.55 8.12
C VAL A 119 42.39 27.93 8.76
N GLU A 120 42.01 28.90 7.93
CA GLU A 120 41.52 30.21 8.39
C GLU A 120 40.00 30.24 8.32
N VAL A 121 39.37 30.52 9.47
CA VAL A 121 37.92 30.59 9.63
C VAL A 121 37.50 32.05 9.45
N HIS A 122 36.70 32.35 8.43
CA HIS A 122 36.29 33.72 8.10
C HIS A 122 35.28 34.32 9.09
N ARG A 123 34.48 33.44 9.75
CA ARG A 123 33.48 33.84 10.74
C ARG A 123 33.46 32.87 11.91
N SER A 124 33.52 33.39 13.15
CA SER A 124 33.33 32.55 14.32
C SER A 124 31.96 31.90 14.31
N PRO A 125 31.86 30.57 14.34
CA PRO A 125 30.59 29.90 14.35
C PRO A 125 29.89 30.03 15.69
N LYS A 126 28.54 29.91 15.69
CA LYS A 126 27.81 29.71 16.93
C LYS A 126 28.00 28.27 17.41
N ALA A 127 27.94 28.08 18.73
CA ALA A 127 27.99 26.75 19.32
C ALA A 127 26.96 25.82 18.69
N GLN A 128 27.37 24.59 18.40
CA GLN A 128 26.55 23.56 17.77
C GLN A 128 26.11 23.88 16.31
N ALA A 129 26.65 24.93 15.68
CA ALA A 129 26.35 25.22 14.29
C ALA A 129 26.77 24.03 13.40
N ASN A 130 25.91 23.62 12.48
CA ASN A 130 26.09 22.52 11.54
C ASN A 130 26.40 21.17 12.20
N ILE A 131 25.89 20.95 13.42
CA ILE A 131 25.97 19.67 14.14
C ILE A 131 24.55 19.12 14.30
N ARG A 132 24.34 17.85 13.90
CA ARG A 132 23.13 17.09 14.17
C ARG A 132 23.33 16.31 15.47
N ARG A 133 22.44 16.52 16.42
CA ARG A 133 22.56 15.86 17.73
C ARG A 133 22.08 14.42 17.66
N LYS A 134 22.71 13.55 18.44
CA LYS A 134 22.21 12.19 18.66
C LYS A 134 20.75 12.23 19.09
N ALA A 135 19.91 11.38 18.48
CA ALA A 135 18.50 11.23 18.79
C ALA A 135 17.61 12.47 18.53
N GLU A 136 18.05 13.43 17.69
CA GLU A 136 17.24 14.62 17.40
C GLU A 136 15.99 14.32 16.54
N ASP A 137 15.98 13.20 15.81
CA ASP A 137 14.84 12.75 14.99
C ASP A 137 14.04 11.65 15.68
N VAL A 138 14.74 10.57 16.15
CA VAL A 138 14.11 9.43 16.82
C VAL A 138 14.90 9.04 18.05
N CYS A 139 14.21 8.95 19.20
CA CYS A 139 14.77 8.44 20.45
C CYS A 139 14.58 6.92 20.56
N VAL A 140 15.45 6.26 21.31
CA VAL A 140 15.25 4.84 21.70
C VAL A 140 13.93 4.72 22.47
N GLY A 141 13.08 3.78 22.07
CA GLY A 141 11.76 3.55 22.66
C GLY A 141 10.59 4.27 21.94
N ASP A 142 10.88 5.19 21.01
CA ASP A 142 9.84 5.82 20.20
C ASP A 142 9.18 4.78 19.27
N THR A 143 7.87 4.89 19.10
CA THR A 143 7.15 4.11 18.11
C THR A 143 7.35 4.71 16.71
N VAL A 144 8.02 3.97 15.82
CA VAL A 144 8.36 4.41 14.47
C VAL A 144 7.28 4.03 13.46
N VAL A 145 6.74 2.81 13.57
CA VAL A 145 5.64 2.32 12.73
C VAL A 145 4.63 1.61 13.62
N ARG A 146 3.34 1.89 13.40
CA ARG A 146 2.26 1.31 14.21
C ARG A 146 1.72 0.03 13.60
N ALA A 147 1.21 -0.87 14.45
CA ALA A 147 0.44 -2.03 14.05
C ALA A 147 -0.75 -1.63 13.15
N GLY A 148 -1.08 -2.48 12.18
CA GLY A 148 -2.12 -2.21 11.17
C GLY A 148 -1.63 -1.38 9.97
N GLN A 149 -0.42 -0.82 10.02
CA GLN A 149 0.16 -0.10 8.90
C GLN A 149 0.76 -1.07 7.87
N ARG A 150 0.48 -0.82 6.58
CA ARG A 150 1.14 -1.53 5.48
C ARG A 150 2.54 -0.97 5.28
N LEU A 151 3.53 -1.86 5.23
CA LEU A 151 4.93 -1.49 5.11
C LEU A 151 5.27 -1.10 3.67
N ASP A 152 5.52 0.17 3.45
CA ASP A 152 6.07 0.72 2.21
C ASP A 152 7.60 0.84 2.29
N ALA A 153 8.22 1.37 1.25
CA ALA A 153 9.67 1.55 1.18
C ALA A 153 10.19 2.48 2.30
N SER A 154 9.43 3.50 2.68
CA SER A 154 9.81 4.45 3.73
C SER A 154 9.76 3.79 5.11
N ALA A 155 8.72 2.99 5.38
CA ALA A 155 8.59 2.23 6.61
C ALA A 155 9.74 1.23 6.77
N ILE A 156 10.08 0.48 5.70
CA ILE A 156 11.23 -0.45 5.70
C ILE A 156 12.53 0.28 6.05
N ALA A 157 12.80 1.41 5.39
CA ALA A 157 14.01 2.21 5.65
C ALA A 157 14.06 2.71 7.10
N ALA A 158 12.95 3.24 7.61
CA ALA A 158 12.85 3.73 8.98
C ALA A 158 13.09 2.62 10.01
N ILE A 159 12.44 1.45 9.83
CA ILE A 159 12.57 0.29 10.73
C ILE A 159 14.01 -0.21 10.78
N ILE A 160 14.69 -0.33 9.63
CA ILE A 160 16.09 -0.73 9.56
C ILE A 160 16.98 0.32 10.24
N SER A 161 16.74 1.61 9.99
CA SER A 161 17.52 2.72 10.55
C SER A 161 17.48 2.76 12.08
N VAL A 162 16.38 2.35 12.70
CA VAL A 162 16.24 2.24 14.15
C VAL A 162 16.68 0.89 14.74
N GLY A 163 17.31 0.04 13.93
CA GLY A 163 17.98 -1.17 14.39
C GLY A 163 17.06 -2.39 14.60
N VAL A 164 15.94 -2.46 13.90
CA VAL A 164 14.99 -3.59 13.99
C VAL A 164 15.14 -4.51 12.75
N PRO A 165 15.83 -5.66 12.86
CA PRO A 165 16.14 -6.51 11.71
C PRO A 165 14.98 -7.39 11.26
N THR A 166 14.00 -7.65 12.13
CA THR A 166 12.83 -8.50 11.85
C THR A 166 11.55 -7.86 12.37
N VAL A 167 10.44 -8.10 11.69
CA VAL A 167 9.12 -7.59 12.05
C VAL A 167 8.09 -8.70 12.08
N THR A 168 7.07 -8.55 12.95
CA THR A 168 5.91 -9.44 13.01
C THR A 168 4.78 -8.85 12.17
N CYS A 169 4.31 -9.59 11.18
CA CYS A 169 3.28 -9.16 10.23
C CYS A 169 2.08 -10.12 10.19
N TYR A 170 0.96 -9.65 9.68
CA TYR A 170 -0.09 -10.53 9.19
C TYR A 170 0.40 -11.25 7.93
N PRO A 171 0.10 -12.54 7.71
CA PRO A 171 0.39 -13.20 6.44
C PRO A 171 -0.41 -12.56 5.31
N ARG A 172 0.01 -12.74 4.08
CA ARG A 172 -0.81 -12.38 2.92
C ARG A 172 -2.04 -13.28 2.89
N PRO A 173 -3.26 -12.70 2.76
CA PRO A 173 -4.45 -13.54 2.60
C PRO A 173 -4.38 -14.37 1.33
N VAL A 174 -4.82 -15.61 1.39
CA VAL A 174 -4.96 -16.47 0.21
C VAL A 174 -6.37 -16.34 -0.32
N VAL A 175 -6.51 -15.86 -1.56
CA VAL A 175 -7.80 -15.65 -2.23
C VAL A 175 -8.01 -16.73 -3.29
N GLY A 176 -9.02 -17.57 -3.09
CA GLY A 176 -9.53 -18.51 -4.09
C GLY A 176 -10.43 -17.78 -5.09
N VAL A 177 -10.22 -17.99 -6.40
CA VAL A 177 -11.08 -17.40 -7.44
C VAL A 177 -11.66 -18.51 -8.30
N ILE A 178 -12.99 -18.60 -8.39
CA ILE A 178 -13.72 -19.53 -9.25
C ILE A 178 -14.42 -18.75 -10.35
N SER A 179 -14.09 -19.04 -11.61
CA SER A 179 -14.89 -18.62 -12.76
C SER A 179 -15.89 -19.73 -13.09
N SER A 180 -17.18 -19.40 -13.13
CA SER A 180 -18.24 -20.37 -13.42
C SER A 180 -19.09 -19.92 -14.58
N GLY A 181 -19.28 -20.81 -15.57
CA GLY A 181 -20.09 -20.63 -16.76
C GLY A 181 -19.68 -21.64 -17.85
N ASP A 182 -20.65 -22.29 -18.47
CA ASP A 182 -20.43 -23.29 -19.56
C ASP A 182 -19.90 -22.64 -20.82
N GLU A 183 -20.20 -21.34 -20.98
CA GLU A 183 -19.69 -20.52 -22.07
C GLU A 183 -18.21 -20.19 -21.96
N LEU A 184 -17.59 -20.42 -20.78
CA LEU A 184 -16.20 -20.02 -20.52
C LEU A 184 -15.22 -21.11 -20.97
N ALA A 185 -14.20 -20.71 -21.70
CA ALA A 185 -13.11 -21.61 -22.08
C ALA A 185 -11.75 -20.90 -22.07
N ALA A 186 -10.67 -21.68 -22.13
CA ALA A 186 -9.33 -21.13 -22.34
C ALA A 186 -9.20 -20.55 -23.75
N VAL A 187 -8.42 -19.49 -23.91
CA VAL A 187 -8.28 -18.73 -25.17
C VAL A 187 -7.86 -19.64 -26.36
N ASP A 188 -7.06 -20.65 -26.10
CA ASP A 188 -6.53 -21.61 -27.08
C ASP A 188 -7.45 -22.81 -27.35
N LYS A 189 -8.61 -22.87 -26.67
CA LYS A 189 -9.57 -24.01 -26.74
C LYS A 189 -11.01 -23.57 -26.96
N LEU A 190 -11.22 -22.41 -27.58
CA LEU A 190 -12.56 -21.86 -27.80
C LEU A 190 -13.31 -22.67 -28.88
N GLU A 191 -14.52 -23.09 -28.55
CA GLU A 191 -15.48 -23.65 -29.45
C GLU A 191 -16.56 -22.62 -29.83
N GLU A 192 -17.42 -22.99 -30.80
CA GLU A 192 -18.53 -22.11 -31.21
C GLU A 192 -19.49 -21.88 -30.04
N GLY A 193 -19.81 -20.63 -29.77
CA GLY A 193 -20.64 -20.21 -28.62
C GLY A 193 -19.89 -19.97 -27.33
N GLN A 194 -18.58 -20.27 -27.26
CA GLN A 194 -17.77 -20.04 -26.08
C GLN A 194 -17.05 -18.69 -26.12
N ILE A 195 -16.76 -18.16 -24.93
CA ILE A 195 -16.00 -16.94 -24.74
C ILE A 195 -14.80 -17.19 -23.82
N PRO A 196 -13.71 -16.40 -23.91
CA PRO A 196 -12.58 -16.53 -22.99
C PRO A 196 -12.98 -16.19 -21.56
N ASP A 197 -12.52 -16.98 -20.58
CA ASP A 197 -12.56 -16.57 -19.17
C ASP A 197 -11.66 -15.36 -18.95
N SER A 198 -12.26 -14.18 -18.89
CA SER A 198 -11.57 -12.93 -18.58
C SER A 198 -11.71 -12.53 -17.11
N ASN A 199 -12.77 -12.95 -16.42
CA ASN A 199 -13.06 -12.56 -15.04
C ASN A 199 -12.07 -13.19 -14.05
N GLY A 200 -11.81 -14.48 -14.15
CA GLY A 200 -10.89 -15.16 -13.24
C GLY A 200 -9.48 -14.54 -13.24
N PRO A 201 -8.84 -14.34 -14.41
CA PRO A 201 -7.59 -13.60 -14.51
C PRO A 201 -7.66 -12.17 -13.94
N MET A 202 -8.73 -11.43 -14.25
CA MET A 202 -8.92 -10.05 -13.77
C MET A 202 -9.03 -9.98 -12.25
N ILE A 203 -9.92 -10.75 -11.63
CA ILE A 203 -10.10 -10.79 -10.18
C ILE A 203 -8.82 -11.26 -9.49
N GLY A 204 -8.14 -12.27 -10.05
CA GLY A 204 -6.85 -12.71 -9.53
C GLY A 204 -5.76 -11.62 -9.61
N ALA A 205 -5.72 -10.82 -10.67
CA ALA A 205 -4.81 -9.69 -10.79
C ALA A 205 -5.12 -8.58 -9.77
N LEU A 206 -6.41 -8.27 -9.58
CA LEU A 206 -6.86 -7.29 -8.58
C LEU A 206 -6.52 -7.76 -7.16
N ALA A 207 -6.72 -9.03 -6.83
CA ALA A 207 -6.37 -9.56 -5.51
C ALA A 207 -4.85 -9.51 -5.25
N ARG A 208 -4.02 -9.78 -6.27
CA ARG A 208 -2.55 -9.62 -6.15
C ARG A 208 -2.15 -8.16 -5.95
N ALA A 209 -2.83 -7.21 -6.59
CA ALA A 209 -2.60 -5.78 -6.38
C ALA A 209 -2.93 -5.36 -4.93
N GLU A 210 -3.88 -6.04 -4.27
CA GLU A 210 -4.17 -5.91 -2.84
C GLU A 210 -3.23 -6.77 -1.96
N HIS A 211 -2.11 -7.21 -2.48
CA HIS A 211 -1.07 -8.01 -1.81
C HIS A 211 -1.55 -9.38 -1.30
N CYS A 212 -2.51 -10.01 -1.98
CA CYS A 212 -2.96 -11.36 -1.67
C CYS A 212 -2.24 -12.41 -2.51
N ASP A 213 -2.08 -13.62 -1.97
CA ASP A 213 -1.79 -14.81 -2.75
C ASP A 213 -3.07 -15.31 -3.40
N VAL A 214 -2.98 -15.87 -4.62
CA VAL A 214 -4.16 -16.21 -5.41
C VAL A 214 -4.09 -17.64 -5.92
N VAL A 215 -5.16 -18.38 -5.66
CA VAL A 215 -5.42 -19.70 -6.25
C VAL A 215 -6.62 -19.60 -7.17
N ARG A 216 -6.49 -20.04 -8.42
CA ARG A 216 -7.57 -20.00 -9.40
C ARG A 216 -8.08 -21.38 -9.74
N ALA A 217 -9.39 -21.49 -9.87
CA ALA A 217 -10.09 -22.65 -10.40
C ALA A 217 -11.11 -22.21 -11.45
N HIS A 218 -11.45 -23.11 -12.36
CA HIS A 218 -12.46 -22.94 -13.40
C HIS A 218 -13.50 -24.04 -13.27
N HIS A 219 -14.77 -23.66 -13.40
CA HIS A 219 -15.90 -24.57 -13.39
C HIS A 219 -16.73 -24.36 -14.65
N SER A 220 -16.85 -25.41 -15.46
CA SER A 220 -17.55 -25.42 -16.75
C SER A 220 -18.55 -26.61 -16.84
N SER A 221 -19.31 -26.84 -15.79
CA SER A 221 -20.28 -27.93 -15.70
C SER A 221 -21.57 -27.39 -15.05
N ASP A 222 -22.71 -27.86 -15.53
CA ASP A 222 -24.02 -27.62 -14.92
C ASP A 222 -24.25 -28.45 -13.65
N ASN A 223 -23.27 -29.26 -13.23
CA ASN A 223 -23.40 -30.14 -12.07
C ASN A 223 -23.01 -29.39 -10.77
N PRO A 224 -23.94 -29.12 -9.86
CA PRO A 224 -23.65 -28.50 -8.59
C PRO A 224 -22.61 -29.24 -7.72
N SER A 225 -22.51 -30.58 -7.86
CA SER A 225 -21.55 -31.36 -7.08
C SER A 225 -20.11 -31.07 -7.48
N ASP A 226 -19.84 -30.89 -8.79
CA ASP A 226 -18.49 -30.55 -9.29
C ASP A 226 -18.05 -29.17 -8.79
N PHE A 227 -19.01 -28.21 -8.76
CA PHE A 227 -18.75 -26.89 -8.18
C PHE A 227 -18.43 -26.97 -6.68
N LEU A 228 -19.17 -27.79 -5.92
CA LEU A 228 -18.95 -27.98 -4.50
C LEU A 228 -17.59 -28.61 -4.18
N GLU A 229 -17.10 -29.56 -4.98
CA GLU A 229 -15.78 -30.15 -4.83
C GLU A 229 -14.68 -29.07 -4.97
N ILE A 230 -14.78 -28.23 -6.00
CA ILE A 230 -13.86 -27.10 -6.21
C ILE A 230 -13.94 -26.09 -5.05
N LEU A 231 -15.15 -25.72 -4.63
CA LEU A 231 -15.37 -24.77 -3.54
C LEU A 231 -14.82 -25.31 -2.20
N ASP A 232 -15.03 -26.60 -1.94
CA ASP A 232 -14.52 -27.26 -0.74
C ASP A 232 -12.99 -27.34 -0.72
N ASP A 233 -12.37 -27.66 -1.84
CA ASP A 233 -10.90 -27.63 -1.96
C ASP A 233 -10.37 -26.22 -1.68
N LEU A 234 -10.92 -25.18 -2.29
CA LEU A 234 -10.48 -23.81 -2.05
C LEU A 234 -10.76 -23.33 -0.63
N ALA A 235 -11.92 -23.66 -0.05
CA ALA A 235 -12.23 -23.31 1.31
C ALA A 235 -11.30 -23.95 2.33
N SER A 236 -10.67 -25.07 2.01
CA SER A 236 -9.71 -25.75 2.91
C SER A 236 -8.35 -25.06 2.99
N ARG A 237 -8.00 -24.19 2.02
CA ARG A 237 -6.65 -23.62 1.87
C ARG A 237 -6.62 -22.12 1.57
N CYS A 238 -7.79 -21.47 1.46
CA CYS A 238 -7.92 -20.03 1.22
C CYS A 238 -8.56 -19.34 2.43
N ASP A 239 -8.30 -18.06 2.59
CA ASP A 239 -8.88 -17.21 3.62
C ASP A 239 -10.14 -16.47 3.12
N LEU A 240 -10.34 -16.44 1.81
CA LEU A 240 -11.48 -15.87 1.10
C LEU A 240 -11.67 -16.61 -0.22
N VAL A 241 -12.92 -16.91 -0.58
CA VAL A 241 -13.25 -17.40 -1.93
C VAL A 241 -14.13 -16.36 -2.63
N VAL A 242 -13.79 -16.09 -3.90
CA VAL A 242 -14.55 -15.18 -4.79
C VAL A 242 -15.01 -15.98 -6.00
N THR A 243 -16.32 -15.97 -6.30
CA THR A 243 -16.84 -16.55 -7.54
C THR A 243 -17.24 -15.44 -8.51
N THR A 244 -17.14 -15.71 -9.80
CA THR A 244 -17.67 -14.85 -10.87
C THR A 244 -18.62 -15.67 -11.77
N GLY A 245 -19.82 -15.14 -12.01
CA GLY A 245 -20.91 -15.87 -12.66
C GLY A 245 -21.83 -16.56 -11.66
N GLY A 246 -22.92 -17.15 -12.13
CA GLY A 246 -23.85 -17.94 -11.32
C GLY A 246 -24.64 -17.16 -10.25
N VAL A 247 -24.79 -15.83 -10.36
CA VAL A 247 -25.53 -15.00 -9.39
C VAL A 247 -26.74 -14.27 -9.99
N SER A 248 -27.06 -14.53 -11.24
CA SER A 248 -28.16 -13.89 -11.97
C SER A 248 -29.53 -14.50 -11.57
N ALA A 249 -30.61 -13.99 -12.13
CA ALA A 249 -31.95 -14.57 -11.99
C ALA A 249 -32.24 -15.69 -13.03
N GLY A 250 -31.18 -16.23 -13.68
CA GLY A 250 -31.27 -17.28 -14.69
C GLY A 250 -31.71 -18.62 -14.09
N ALA A 251 -32.29 -19.46 -14.94
CA ALA A 251 -32.78 -20.79 -14.55
C ALA A 251 -31.65 -21.80 -14.26
N PHE A 252 -30.40 -21.50 -14.60
CA PHE A 252 -29.22 -22.37 -14.53
C PHE A 252 -28.10 -21.78 -13.68
N ASP A 253 -28.44 -21.28 -12.48
CA ASP A 253 -27.45 -20.68 -11.58
C ASP A 253 -26.85 -21.73 -10.62
N VAL A 254 -25.87 -22.52 -11.11
CA VAL A 254 -25.19 -23.58 -10.37
C VAL A 254 -24.65 -23.09 -9.00
N VAL A 255 -24.06 -21.90 -8.97
CA VAL A 255 -23.51 -21.32 -7.71
C VAL A 255 -24.62 -21.12 -6.68
N LYS A 256 -25.78 -20.63 -7.08
CA LYS A 256 -26.94 -20.45 -6.18
C LYS A 256 -27.48 -21.76 -5.68
N GLU A 257 -27.64 -22.74 -6.55
CA GLU A 257 -28.14 -24.05 -6.21
C GLU A 257 -27.20 -24.77 -5.26
N ALA A 258 -25.92 -24.82 -5.59
CA ALA A 258 -24.89 -25.49 -4.80
C ALA A 258 -24.70 -24.88 -3.40
N THR A 259 -24.86 -23.55 -3.26
CA THR A 259 -24.62 -22.85 -1.99
C THR A 259 -25.90 -22.46 -1.25
N ALA A 260 -27.04 -23.04 -1.63
CA ALA A 260 -28.34 -22.75 -1.03
C ALA A 260 -28.33 -22.95 0.50
N GLY A 261 -28.87 -21.99 1.23
CA GLY A 261 -28.90 -21.99 2.71
C GLY A 261 -27.64 -21.44 3.39
N SER A 262 -26.51 -21.35 2.69
CA SER A 262 -25.25 -20.79 3.23
C SER A 262 -24.99 -19.39 2.73
N ILE A 263 -25.34 -19.09 1.49
CA ILE A 263 -25.06 -17.81 0.84
C ILE A 263 -26.35 -17.03 0.60
N ALA A 264 -26.34 -15.75 1.04
CA ALA A 264 -27.42 -14.83 0.81
C ALA A 264 -27.25 -14.14 -0.56
N PHE A 265 -28.14 -14.40 -1.50
CA PHE A 265 -28.19 -13.74 -2.80
C PHE A 265 -29.18 -12.57 -2.75
N VAL A 266 -28.70 -11.38 -3.04
CA VAL A 266 -29.46 -10.14 -2.90
C VAL A 266 -29.40 -9.26 -4.16
N LYS A 267 -30.38 -8.37 -4.29
CA LYS A 267 -30.38 -7.32 -5.31
C LYS A 267 -29.94 -5.99 -4.69
N VAL A 268 -28.70 -5.62 -4.88
CA VAL A 268 -28.16 -4.34 -4.39
C VAL A 268 -28.60 -3.20 -5.32
N ALA A 269 -28.99 -2.05 -4.72
CA ALA A 269 -29.42 -0.87 -5.47
C ALA A 269 -28.22 -0.14 -6.11
N GLN A 270 -27.52 -0.84 -7.02
CA GLN A 270 -26.39 -0.33 -7.79
C GLN A 270 -26.45 -0.72 -9.26
N GLN A 271 -25.67 -0.04 -10.09
CA GLN A 271 -25.42 -0.37 -11.49
C GLN A 271 -24.03 0.10 -11.90
N PRO A 272 -23.19 -0.79 -12.53
CA PRO A 272 -23.47 -2.20 -12.80
C PRO A 272 -23.42 -3.07 -11.54
N GLY A 273 -23.80 -4.36 -11.68
CA GLY A 273 -23.65 -5.34 -10.62
C GLY A 273 -24.79 -5.39 -9.60
N LYS A 274 -26.07 -5.30 -10.03
CA LYS A 274 -27.23 -5.43 -9.16
C LYS A 274 -27.31 -6.75 -8.39
N PRO A 275 -27.16 -7.96 -9.02
CA PRO A 275 -27.14 -9.21 -8.27
C PRO A 275 -25.78 -9.40 -7.59
N GLN A 276 -25.80 -9.78 -6.33
CA GLN A 276 -24.64 -10.06 -5.48
C GLN A 276 -24.95 -11.24 -4.57
N GLY A 277 -23.92 -11.97 -4.13
CA GLY A 277 -24.07 -13.00 -3.13
C GLY A 277 -22.93 -12.94 -2.12
N CYS A 278 -23.23 -13.19 -0.83
CA CYS A 278 -22.18 -13.33 0.17
C CYS A 278 -22.63 -14.19 1.36
N GLY A 279 -21.68 -14.78 2.03
CA GLY A 279 -21.89 -15.58 3.22
C GLY A 279 -20.63 -16.29 3.66
N LEU A 280 -20.80 -17.29 4.52
CA LEU A 280 -19.70 -18.15 4.96
C LEU A 280 -19.88 -19.55 4.38
N TRP A 281 -18.82 -20.10 3.81
CA TRP A 281 -18.75 -21.50 3.38
C TRP A 281 -17.71 -22.22 4.26
N LYS A 282 -18.18 -23.16 5.06
CA LYS A 282 -17.32 -23.86 6.04
C LYS A 282 -16.48 -22.92 6.94
N GLY A 283 -17.06 -21.74 7.26
CA GLY A 283 -16.40 -20.72 8.09
C GLY A 283 -15.53 -19.73 7.32
N ILE A 284 -15.33 -19.92 6.01
CA ILE A 284 -14.55 -19.03 5.14
C ILE A 284 -15.48 -18.05 4.41
N PRO A 285 -15.16 -16.75 4.33
CA PRO A 285 -15.92 -15.81 3.53
C PRO A 285 -16.03 -16.24 2.06
N LEU A 286 -17.24 -16.24 1.53
CA LEU A 286 -17.53 -16.46 0.11
C LEU A 286 -18.27 -15.25 -0.43
N VAL A 287 -17.69 -14.62 -1.47
CA VAL A 287 -18.27 -13.47 -2.17
C VAL A 287 -18.54 -13.85 -3.62
N CYS A 288 -19.82 -13.79 -4.01
CA CYS A 288 -20.25 -14.17 -5.35
C CYS A 288 -20.54 -12.93 -6.20
N LEU A 289 -19.73 -12.72 -7.24
CA LEU A 289 -19.76 -11.55 -8.11
C LEU A 289 -20.55 -11.84 -9.40
N PRO A 290 -21.14 -10.80 -10.04
CA PRO A 290 -21.80 -10.92 -11.33
C PRO A 290 -20.88 -11.45 -12.44
N GLY A 291 -21.42 -12.13 -13.45
CA GLY A 291 -20.65 -12.63 -14.59
C GLY A 291 -20.15 -11.54 -15.56
N ASN A 292 -20.84 -10.41 -15.67
CA ASN A 292 -20.39 -9.32 -16.55
C ASN A 292 -19.10 -8.67 -16.01
N PRO A 293 -18.04 -8.49 -16.84
CA PRO A 293 -16.71 -8.10 -16.37
C PRO A 293 -16.65 -6.74 -15.68
N VAL A 294 -17.35 -5.72 -16.20
CA VAL A 294 -17.38 -4.41 -15.53
C VAL A 294 -18.11 -4.49 -14.19
N SER A 295 -19.13 -5.34 -14.08
CA SER A 295 -19.84 -5.58 -12.82
C SER A 295 -18.95 -6.26 -11.79
N SER A 296 -18.18 -7.28 -12.20
CA SER A 296 -17.22 -7.98 -11.35
C SER A 296 -16.11 -7.04 -10.86
N TRP A 297 -15.58 -6.21 -11.76
CA TRP A 297 -14.55 -5.22 -11.44
C TRP A 297 -15.04 -4.21 -10.40
N VAL A 298 -16.22 -3.61 -10.62
CA VAL A 298 -16.84 -2.67 -9.66
C VAL A 298 -17.10 -3.35 -8.32
N SER A 299 -17.66 -4.58 -8.34
CA SER A 299 -17.97 -5.31 -7.11
C SER A 299 -16.71 -5.74 -6.34
N PHE A 300 -15.62 -6.03 -7.01
CA PHE A 300 -14.33 -6.27 -6.36
C PHE A 300 -13.89 -5.05 -5.55
N HIS A 301 -13.87 -3.88 -6.18
CA HIS A 301 -13.44 -2.64 -5.51
C HIS A 301 -14.38 -2.22 -4.38
N MET A 302 -15.66 -2.51 -4.49
CA MET A 302 -16.66 -2.12 -3.49
C MET A 302 -16.81 -3.12 -2.34
N TYR A 303 -16.53 -4.42 -2.56
CA TYR A 303 -16.90 -5.47 -1.59
C TYR A 303 -15.74 -6.41 -1.26
N VAL A 304 -15.02 -6.92 -2.27
CA VAL A 304 -13.95 -7.89 -2.01
C VAL A 304 -12.79 -7.24 -1.26
N ARG A 305 -12.42 -6.00 -1.61
CA ARG A 305 -11.39 -5.21 -0.89
C ARG A 305 -11.71 -5.02 0.59
N GLU A 306 -12.99 -4.85 0.94
CA GLU A 306 -13.41 -4.73 2.34
C GLU A 306 -13.14 -6.02 3.13
N VAL A 307 -13.38 -7.20 2.52
CA VAL A 307 -13.06 -8.49 3.15
C VAL A 307 -11.55 -8.64 3.33
N ILE A 308 -10.77 -8.29 2.30
CA ILE A 308 -9.29 -8.33 2.35
C ILE A 308 -8.77 -7.41 3.46
N ALA A 309 -9.31 -6.20 3.57
CA ALA A 309 -8.95 -5.23 4.61
C ALA A 309 -9.25 -5.77 6.03
N CYS A 310 -10.40 -6.42 6.21
CA CYS A 310 -10.74 -7.09 7.47
C CYS A 310 -9.75 -8.21 7.80
N LEU A 311 -9.40 -9.07 6.82
CA LEU A 311 -8.45 -10.18 7.02
C LEU A 311 -7.06 -9.71 7.46
N THR A 312 -6.60 -8.58 6.93
CA THR A 312 -5.29 -7.99 7.25
C THR A 312 -5.32 -6.97 8.39
N ASN A 313 -6.50 -6.73 8.99
CA ASN A 313 -6.70 -5.68 9.99
C ASN A 313 -6.21 -4.30 9.53
N THR A 314 -6.36 -4.01 8.24
CA THR A 314 -5.93 -2.74 7.66
C THR A 314 -7.14 -1.81 7.56
N PRO A 315 -7.06 -0.54 7.99
CA PRO A 315 -8.10 0.43 7.70
C PRO A 315 -8.29 0.57 6.20
N HIS A 316 -9.50 0.33 5.70
CA HIS A 316 -9.81 0.53 4.29
C HIS A 316 -10.38 1.93 4.09
N GLU A 317 -9.50 2.93 4.17
CA GLU A 317 -9.86 4.31 3.84
C GLU A 317 -9.76 4.53 2.33
N LEU A 318 -10.90 4.50 1.67
CA LEU A 318 -11.00 4.88 0.26
C LEU A 318 -10.97 6.40 0.16
N VAL A 319 -9.95 6.91 -0.49
CA VAL A 319 -9.88 8.34 -0.83
C VAL A 319 -10.97 8.66 -1.84
N LYS A 320 -11.95 9.48 -1.42
CA LYS A 320 -13.06 9.94 -2.26
C LYS A 320 -12.97 11.45 -2.41
N ILE A 321 -12.84 11.90 -3.63
CA ILE A 321 -12.65 13.32 -3.95
C ILE A 321 -13.84 13.77 -4.83
N PRO A 322 -14.51 14.89 -4.51
CA PRO A 322 -15.47 15.51 -5.43
C PRO A 322 -14.73 16.01 -6.67
N MET A 323 -15.12 15.54 -7.86
CA MET A 323 -14.48 15.91 -9.12
C MET A 323 -15.53 16.08 -10.22
N SER A 324 -15.27 16.99 -11.14
CA SER A 324 -16.06 17.15 -12.36
C SER A 324 -15.61 16.14 -13.41
N ILE A 325 -16.55 15.48 -14.07
CA ILE A 325 -16.30 14.35 -14.96
C ILE A 325 -16.65 14.71 -16.39
N ASP A 326 -15.67 14.58 -17.27
CA ASP A 326 -15.86 14.68 -18.71
C ASP A 326 -16.41 13.34 -19.25
N GLY A 327 -17.58 13.41 -19.86
CA GLY A 327 -18.22 12.24 -20.48
C GLY A 327 -19.62 11.95 -19.94
N PRO A 328 -20.27 10.91 -20.45
CA PRO A 328 -21.65 10.63 -20.10
C PRO A 328 -21.76 10.07 -18.67
N LEU A 329 -22.53 10.77 -17.85
CA LEU A 329 -23.01 10.32 -16.56
C LEU A 329 -24.54 10.24 -16.66
N ASP A 330 -25.07 9.07 -17.02
CA ASP A 330 -26.52 8.86 -17.12
C ASP A 330 -27.04 8.36 -15.77
N PRO A 331 -27.62 9.19 -14.90
CA PRO A 331 -28.13 8.76 -13.60
C PRO A 331 -29.35 7.86 -13.78
N ILE A 332 -29.63 7.04 -12.76
CA ILE A 332 -30.84 6.25 -12.69
C ILE A 332 -31.56 6.61 -11.39
N GLU A 333 -32.88 6.81 -11.44
CA GLU A 333 -33.65 7.31 -10.31
C GLU A 333 -33.60 6.41 -9.05
N GLU A 334 -33.41 5.11 -9.22
CA GLU A 334 -33.54 4.13 -8.12
C GLU A 334 -32.21 3.52 -7.67
N ARG A 335 -31.07 3.84 -8.30
CA ARG A 335 -29.80 3.14 -8.05
C ARG A 335 -28.59 4.06 -8.10
N THR A 336 -27.61 3.79 -7.25
CA THR A 336 -26.28 4.35 -7.40
C THR A 336 -25.61 3.78 -8.65
N ARG A 337 -25.08 4.64 -9.52
CA ARG A 337 -24.28 4.22 -10.68
C ARG A 337 -22.80 4.37 -10.39
N PHE A 338 -22.07 3.40 -10.88
CA PHE A 338 -20.60 3.39 -10.83
C PHE A 338 -20.05 3.48 -12.23
N PHE A 339 -19.18 4.45 -12.45
CA PHE A 339 -18.50 4.64 -13.72
C PHE A 339 -17.00 4.46 -13.52
N PRO A 340 -16.36 3.50 -14.20
CA PRO A 340 -14.91 3.48 -14.31
C PRO A 340 -14.43 4.78 -14.94
N VAL A 341 -13.48 5.46 -14.31
CA VAL A 341 -12.95 6.74 -14.76
C VAL A 341 -11.44 6.74 -14.80
N ARG A 342 -10.88 7.58 -15.65
CA ARG A 342 -9.46 7.91 -15.67
C ARG A 342 -9.25 9.31 -15.09
N VAL A 343 -8.47 9.36 -14.02
CA VAL A 343 -8.06 10.60 -13.36
C VAL A 343 -6.65 10.97 -13.82
N GLU A 344 -6.50 12.15 -14.42
CA GLU A 344 -5.23 12.71 -14.89
C GLU A 344 -5.15 14.16 -14.38
N GLY A 345 -4.46 14.35 -13.25
CA GLY A 345 -4.44 15.65 -12.57
C GLY A 345 -5.84 16.05 -12.09
N ASP A 346 -6.33 17.19 -12.57
CA ASP A 346 -7.67 17.73 -12.29
C ASP A 346 -8.75 17.24 -13.29
N ARG A 347 -8.35 16.54 -14.33
CA ARG A 347 -9.24 16.02 -15.38
C ARG A 347 -9.67 14.59 -15.07
N VAL A 348 -10.99 14.34 -15.15
CA VAL A 348 -11.59 13.01 -14.97
C VAL A 348 -12.42 12.66 -16.19
N VAL A 349 -12.11 11.53 -16.83
CA VAL A 349 -12.79 11.11 -18.06
C VAL A 349 -13.53 9.79 -17.83
N SER A 350 -14.82 9.74 -18.20
CA SER A 350 -15.64 8.53 -18.21
C SER A 350 -15.85 8.06 -19.66
N LYS A 351 -15.72 6.74 -19.89
CA LYS A 351 -16.10 6.09 -21.15
C LYS A 351 -17.52 5.51 -21.10
N GLY A 352 -18.29 5.82 -20.04
CA GLY A 352 -19.63 5.31 -19.80
C GLY A 352 -19.64 3.99 -19.02
N ALA A 353 -20.83 3.46 -18.68
CA ALA A 353 -21.06 2.34 -17.77
C ALA A 353 -21.78 1.16 -18.44
N GLY A 354 -21.25 0.61 -19.51
CA GLY A 354 -21.77 -0.66 -20.08
C GLY A 354 -21.19 -1.86 -19.36
N SER A 355 -22.03 -2.70 -18.71
CA SER A 355 -21.57 -3.83 -17.89
C SER A 355 -20.73 -4.88 -18.64
N HIS A 356 -20.90 -4.98 -19.95
CA HIS A 356 -20.19 -5.90 -20.86
C HIS A 356 -18.97 -5.27 -21.56
N ARG A 357 -18.75 -3.95 -21.40
CA ARG A 357 -17.73 -3.19 -22.15
C ARG A 357 -16.36 -3.28 -21.46
N ILE A 358 -15.76 -4.48 -21.42
CA ILE A 358 -14.48 -4.71 -20.72
C ILE A 358 -13.36 -3.78 -21.23
N GLY A 359 -13.34 -3.42 -22.51
CA GLY A 359 -12.37 -2.49 -23.07
C GLY A 359 -12.43 -1.08 -22.44
N SER A 360 -13.57 -0.70 -21.81
CA SER A 360 -13.68 0.57 -21.10
C SER A 360 -12.92 0.60 -19.77
N LEU A 361 -12.52 -0.55 -19.24
CA LEU A 361 -11.75 -0.65 -17.98
C LEU A 361 -10.25 -0.34 -18.17
N VAL A 362 -9.75 -0.47 -19.41
CA VAL A 362 -8.31 -0.33 -19.67
C VAL A 362 -7.84 1.08 -19.38
N GLY A 363 -6.89 1.19 -18.45
CA GLY A 363 -6.32 2.46 -17.99
C GLY A 363 -7.19 3.25 -17.01
N MET A 364 -8.29 2.67 -16.51
CA MET A 364 -9.06 3.30 -15.44
C MET A 364 -8.35 3.15 -14.09
N ASN A 365 -8.30 4.24 -13.33
CA ASN A 365 -7.67 4.34 -12.01
C ASN A 365 -8.58 5.00 -10.97
N GLY A 366 -9.85 5.11 -11.27
CA GLY A 366 -10.87 5.65 -10.38
C GLY A 366 -12.25 5.08 -10.66
N LEU A 367 -13.13 5.25 -9.69
CA LEU A 367 -14.53 4.86 -9.76
C LEU A 367 -15.41 6.03 -9.34
N ALA A 368 -16.12 6.62 -10.29
CA ALA A 368 -17.08 7.68 -9.99
C ALA A 368 -18.38 7.08 -9.43
N ILE A 369 -18.85 7.65 -8.34
CA ILE A 369 -20.03 7.25 -7.59
C ILE A 369 -21.13 8.29 -7.82
N VAL A 370 -22.12 7.93 -8.60
CA VAL A 370 -23.25 8.80 -8.97
C VAL A 370 -24.49 8.32 -8.24
N PRO A 371 -25.00 9.08 -7.26
CA PRO A 371 -26.17 8.69 -6.48
C PRO A 371 -27.46 8.72 -7.33
N PRO A 372 -28.57 8.11 -6.84
CA PRO A 372 -29.86 8.17 -7.50
C PRO A 372 -30.33 9.60 -7.74
N GLY A 373 -30.89 9.87 -8.93
CA GLY A 373 -31.45 11.18 -9.27
C GLY A 373 -30.41 12.32 -9.41
N HIS A 374 -29.13 11.98 -9.43
CA HIS A 374 -28.06 12.98 -9.59
C HIS A 374 -28.19 13.74 -10.91
N THR A 375 -27.98 15.06 -10.84
CA THR A 375 -27.96 15.95 -12.00
C THR A 375 -26.62 16.68 -12.06
N GLY A 376 -26.01 16.77 -13.23
CA GLY A 376 -24.74 17.47 -13.43
C GLY A 376 -23.57 16.53 -13.71
N HIS A 377 -22.36 17.09 -13.72
CA HIS A 377 -21.12 16.39 -14.08
C HIS A 377 -20.22 16.10 -12.87
N ASP A 378 -20.58 16.57 -11.67
CA ASP A 378 -19.77 16.40 -10.47
C ASP A 378 -20.16 15.09 -9.75
N ALA A 379 -19.19 14.30 -9.38
CA ALA A 379 -19.41 13.08 -8.60
C ALA A 379 -18.28 12.84 -7.61
N LEU A 380 -18.52 11.99 -6.61
CA LEU A 380 -17.45 11.47 -5.77
C LEU A 380 -16.65 10.45 -6.57
N VAL A 381 -15.36 10.71 -6.76
CA VAL A 381 -14.42 9.79 -7.41
C VAL A 381 -13.60 9.09 -6.34
N MET A 382 -13.72 7.78 -6.28
CA MET A 382 -12.90 6.91 -5.48
C MET A 382 -11.63 6.58 -6.28
N LEU A 383 -10.46 6.90 -5.75
CA LEU A 383 -9.17 6.51 -6.33
C LEU A 383 -8.89 5.03 -6.05
N LEU A 384 -8.29 4.33 -7.04
CA LEU A 384 -8.05 2.87 -6.99
C LEU A 384 -6.57 2.55 -6.94
#